data_9202d34e1cf76ec02154a6bf6834cc0c
#
_entry.id   9202d34e1cf76ec02154a6bf6834cc0c
#
_cell.length_a   1.000
_cell.length_b   1.000
_cell.length_c   1.000
_cell.angle_alpha   90.00
_cell.angle_beta   90.00
_cell.angle_gamma   90.00
#
_symmetry.space_group_name_H-M   'P 1'
#
loop_
_entity.id
_entity.type
_entity.pdbx_description
1 polymer ?
#
loop_
_entity_poly.entity_id
_entity_poly.type
_entity_poly.pdbx_seq_one_letter_code
_entity_poly.pdbx_strand_id
1 'polypeptide(L)'
;TEFLHGNLSLSGTLCIVLLASEFFLQIRLLGSFLHIDMKGMAASDKIFRILDLPEPKAGEKTLPDGSLDISFQNVHFSYEKDREILKGIDLDVPAGSFVSLVGESGCGKSTIAGILTGKNREFSGEIHIGGVPLRDVREDELMKHVVLVRHNSYLFKGTVEENLRMAKPDATEV
;
A
#
# COMPACT_ATOMS: atom_id res chain seq x y z
N THR A 1 -21.34 41.41 -43.89
CA THR A 1 -22.33 42.39 -44.36
C THR A 1 -21.71 43.76 -44.47
N GLU A 2 -20.92 44.28 -43.50
CA GLU A 2 -20.28 45.61 -43.54
C GLU A 2 -19.28 45.80 -44.71
N PHE A 3 -18.56 44.76 -45.15
CA PHE A 3 -17.70 44.78 -46.32
C PHE A 3 -18.53 44.99 -47.62
N LEU A 4 -19.66 44.32 -47.75
CA LEU A 4 -20.55 44.44 -48.91
C LEU A 4 -21.22 45.82 -49.01
N HIS A 5 -21.34 46.53 -47.88
CA HIS A 5 -21.89 47.90 -47.85
C HIS A 5 -20.80 48.98 -48.03
N GLY A 6 -19.56 48.60 -48.29
CA GLY A 6 -18.45 49.52 -48.52
C GLY A 6 -17.90 50.23 -47.30
N ASN A 7 -18.31 49.83 -46.10
CA ASN A 7 -17.87 50.44 -44.81
C ASN A 7 -16.51 49.95 -44.39
N LEU A 8 -16.02 48.82 -44.94
CA LEU A 8 -14.69 48.24 -44.64
C LEU A 8 -13.92 47.97 -45.92
N SER A 9 -12.64 48.30 -45.91
CA SER A 9 -11.74 47.93 -47.00
C SER A 9 -11.40 46.45 -46.92
N LEU A 10 -10.97 45.86 -48.06
CA LEU A 10 -10.53 44.47 -48.14
C LEU A 10 -9.40 44.21 -47.15
N SER A 11 -8.41 45.11 -47.02
CA SER A 11 -7.30 45.03 -46.09
C SER A 11 -7.77 45.07 -44.64
N GLY A 12 -8.74 45.91 -44.28
CA GLY A 12 -9.33 45.98 -42.95
C GLY A 12 -10.08 44.71 -42.57
N THR A 13 -10.84 44.14 -43.49
CA THR A 13 -11.51 42.86 -43.25
C THR A 13 -10.53 41.72 -43.02
N LEU A 14 -9.44 41.68 -43.79
CA LEU A 14 -8.39 40.68 -43.69
C LEU A 14 -7.63 40.81 -42.33
N CYS A 15 -7.33 42.05 -41.92
CA CYS A 15 -6.74 42.32 -40.60
C CYS A 15 -7.64 41.85 -39.46
N ILE A 16 -8.95 42.13 -39.52
CA ILE A 16 -9.90 41.68 -38.47
C ILE A 16 -9.94 40.16 -38.38
N VAL A 17 -9.99 39.46 -39.49
CA VAL A 17 -10.02 37.99 -39.49
C VAL A 17 -8.73 37.40 -38.91
N LEU A 18 -7.58 37.93 -39.27
CA LEU A 18 -6.28 37.47 -38.78
C LEU A 18 -6.15 37.73 -37.26
N LEU A 19 -6.47 38.95 -36.82
CA LEU A 19 -6.42 39.31 -35.39
C LEU A 19 -7.42 38.52 -34.55
N ALA A 20 -8.61 38.26 -35.08
CA ALA A 20 -9.61 37.44 -34.41
C ALA A 20 -9.10 36.03 -34.19
N SER A 21 -8.43 35.43 -35.17
CA SER A 21 -7.84 34.08 -35.04
C SER A 21 -6.80 34.02 -33.92
N GLU A 22 -5.91 35.00 -33.84
CA GLU A 22 -4.88 35.07 -32.78
C GLU A 22 -5.54 35.28 -31.40
N PHE A 23 -6.53 36.14 -31.29
CA PHE A 23 -7.23 36.38 -30.03
C PHE A 23 -7.95 35.13 -29.51
N PHE A 24 -8.70 34.44 -30.37
CA PHE A 24 -9.38 33.21 -29.95
C PHE A 24 -8.45 32.06 -29.62
N LEU A 25 -7.25 32.00 -30.23
CA LEU A 25 -6.24 31.01 -29.91
C LEU A 25 -5.78 31.13 -28.46
N GLN A 26 -5.54 32.35 -27.97
CA GLN A 26 -5.11 32.60 -26.59
C GLN A 26 -6.20 32.21 -25.58
N ILE A 27 -7.46 32.51 -25.87
CA ILE A 27 -8.59 32.11 -25.01
C ILE A 27 -8.71 30.59 -24.93
N ARG A 28 -8.54 29.90 -26.05
CA ARG A 28 -8.57 28.43 -26.08
C ARG A 28 -7.42 27.81 -25.29
N LEU A 29 -6.23 28.38 -25.38
CA LEU A 29 -5.06 27.96 -24.58
C LEU A 29 -5.30 28.14 -23.09
N LEU A 30 -5.88 29.27 -22.67
CA LEU A 30 -6.23 29.51 -21.27
C LEU A 30 -7.18 28.43 -20.75
N GLY A 31 -8.21 28.07 -21.50
CA GLY A 31 -9.11 26.97 -21.15
C GLY A 31 -8.40 25.62 -21.01
N SER A 32 -7.42 25.34 -21.87
CA SER A 32 -6.61 24.13 -21.78
C SER A 32 -5.75 24.10 -20.52
N PHE A 33 -5.12 25.22 -20.16
CA PHE A 33 -4.31 25.31 -18.94
C PHE A 33 -5.14 25.10 -17.67
N LEU A 34 -6.32 25.72 -17.57
CA LEU A 34 -7.24 25.48 -16.45
C LEU A 34 -7.60 24.00 -16.29
N HIS A 35 -7.77 23.29 -17.41
CA HIS A 35 -8.10 21.86 -17.37
C HIS A 35 -6.90 20.98 -16.92
N ILE A 36 -5.68 21.38 -17.29
CA ILE A 36 -4.45 20.72 -16.84
C ILE A 36 -4.23 20.95 -15.35
N ASP A 37 -4.42 22.21 -14.88
CA ASP A 37 -4.28 22.57 -13.47
C ASP A 37 -5.26 21.80 -12.58
N MET A 38 -6.51 21.67 -12.99
CA MET A 38 -7.49 20.88 -12.23
C MET A 38 -7.12 19.41 -12.10
N LYS A 39 -6.55 18.80 -13.16
CA LYS A 39 -6.04 17.42 -13.10
C LYS A 39 -4.81 17.31 -12.22
N GLY A 40 -3.93 18.30 -12.26
CA GLY A 40 -2.73 18.39 -11.41
C GLY A 40 -3.11 18.46 -9.93
N MET A 41 -4.06 19.33 -9.58
CA MET A 41 -4.58 19.44 -8.21
C MET A 41 -5.19 18.13 -7.72
N ALA A 42 -6.04 17.48 -8.52
CA ALA A 42 -6.65 16.21 -8.15
C ALA A 42 -5.63 15.07 -7.96
N ALA A 43 -4.53 15.07 -8.71
CA ALA A 43 -3.43 14.14 -8.52
C ALA A 43 -2.63 14.46 -7.25
N SER A 44 -2.35 15.73 -7.00
CA SER A 44 -1.68 16.22 -5.81
C SER A 44 -2.43 15.85 -4.54
N ASP A 45 -3.75 16.07 -4.51
CA ASP A 45 -4.59 15.72 -3.37
C ASP A 45 -4.54 14.22 -3.03
N LYS A 46 -4.47 13.35 -4.04
CA LYS A 46 -4.32 11.91 -3.82
C LYS A 46 -2.96 11.56 -3.22
N ILE A 47 -1.90 12.23 -3.65
CA ILE A 47 -0.55 12.03 -3.12
C ILE A 47 -0.50 12.48 -1.66
N PHE A 48 -0.99 13.68 -1.36
CA PHE A 48 -1.03 14.20 0.01
C PHE A 48 -1.87 13.33 0.93
N ARG A 49 -3.01 12.81 0.48
CA ARG A 49 -3.80 11.85 1.27
C ARG A 49 -3.02 10.60 1.64
N ILE A 50 -2.12 10.13 0.78
CA ILE A 50 -1.27 8.97 1.08
C ILE A 50 -0.18 9.37 2.08
N LEU A 51 0.44 10.54 1.90
CA LEU A 51 1.47 11.05 2.79
C LEU A 51 0.94 11.39 4.18
N ASP A 52 -0.31 11.83 4.27
CA ASP A 52 -0.99 12.20 5.53
C ASP A 52 -1.62 10.98 6.23
N LEU A 53 -1.48 9.76 5.67
CA LEU A 53 -1.92 8.56 6.38
C LEU A 53 -1.15 8.43 7.70
N PRO A 54 -1.86 8.21 8.82
CA PRO A 54 -1.20 8.02 10.09
C PRO A 54 -0.27 6.79 10.01
N GLU A 55 0.97 6.98 10.40
CA GLU A 55 1.89 5.86 10.53
C GLU A 55 1.34 4.85 11.55
N PRO A 56 1.36 3.55 11.22
CA PRO A 56 0.98 2.52 12.18
C PRO A 56 1.85 2.71 13.44
N LYS A 57 1.24 2.68 14.61
CA LYS A 57 2.00 2.70 15.87
C LYS A 57 2.92 1.48 15.88
N ALA A 58 4.20 1.70 15.69
CA ALA A 58 5.20 0.67 15.86
C ALA A 58 5.30 0.32 17.34
N GLY A 59 5.41 -0.97 17.64
CA GLY A 59 5.77 -1.40 18.98
C GLY A 59 7.20 -0.98 19.32
N GLU A 60 7.54 -1.03 20.59
CA GLU A 60 8.87 -0.63 21.07
C GLU A 60 9.67 -1.82 21.63
N LYS A 61 9.01 -2.98 21.81
CA LYS A 61 9.61 -4.16 22.44
C LYS A 61 10.38 -5.02 21.44
N THR A 62 11.44 -5.62 21.92
CA THR A 62 12.20 -6.67 21.23
C THR A 62 11.66 -8.04 21.59
N LEU A 63 11.85 -9.01 20.72
CA LEU A 63 11.56 -10.41 21.00
C LEU A 63 12.77 -11.06 21.69
N PRO A 64 12.55 -12.04 22.60
CA PRO A 64 13.64 -12.79 23.18
C PRO A 64 14.34 -13.66 22.12
N ASP A 65 15.63 -13.90 22.32
CA ASP A 65 16.42 -14.79 21.47
C ASP A 65 15.97 -16.25 21.64
N GLY A 66 16.03 -17.02 20.55
CA GLY A 66 15.77 -18.46 20.54
C GLY A 66 14.45 -18.86 19.93
N SER A 67 13.97 -20.05 20.26
CA SER A 67 12.69 -20.55 19.81
C SER A 67 11.54 -19.84 20.53
N LEU A 68 10.63 -19.28 19.76
CA LEU A 68 9.51 -18.51 20.26
C LEU A 68 8.21 -19.31 20.18
N ASP A 69 7.44 -19.31 21.24
CA ASP A 69 6.07 -19.77 21.25
C ASP A 69 5.13 -18.68 20.70
N ILE A 70 3.99 -19.08 20.21
CA ILE A 70 2.97 -18.16 19.72
C ILE A 70 1.64 -18.52 20.35
N SER A 71 0.95 -17.55 20.93
CA SER A 71 -0.40 -17.75 21.46
C SER A 71 -1.38 -16.72 20.91
N PHE A 72 -2.58 -17.20 20.61
CA PHE A 72 -3.73 -16.39 20.22
C PHE A 72 -4.80 -16.61 21.28
N GLN A 73 -5.41 -15.52 21.75
CA GLN A 73 -6.47 -15.56 22.76
C GLN A 73 -7.63 -14.71 22.28
N ASN A 74 -8.75 -15.40 22.01
CA ASN A 74 -10.01 -14.80 21.57
C ASN A 74 -9.81 -13.78 20.42
N VAL A 75 -9.07 -14.16 19.38
CA VAL A 75 -8.68 -13.26 18.30
C VAL A 75 -9.79 -13.14 17.26
N HIS A 76 -10.20 -11.91 16.99
CA HIS A 76 -11.16 -11.56 15.97
C HIS A 76 -10.53 -10.65 14.92
N PHE A 77 -10.92 -10.83 13.66
CA PHE A 77 -10.42 -9.99 12.57
C PHE A 77 -11.43 -9.88 11.43
N SER A 78 -11.55 -8.68 10.87
CA SER A 78 -12.37 -8.36 9.70
C SER A 78 -11.58 -7.48 8.73
N TYR A 79 -11.67 -7.76 7.43
CA TYR A 79 -11.17 -6.83 6.40
C TYR A 79 -12.16 -5.69 6.12
N GLU A 80 -13.44 -5.98 6.30
CA GLU A 80 -14.55 -5.04 6.14
C GLU A 80 -15.45 -5.13 7.37
N LYS A 81 -16.14 -4.05 7.71
CA LYS A 81 -16.95 -3.96 8.95
C LYS A 81 -18.01 -5.05 9.09
N ASP A 82 -18.52 -5.55 7.96
CA ASP A 82 -19.65 -6.48 7.93
C ASP A 82 -19.25 -7.95 7.73
N ARG A 83 -17.94 -8.24 7.57
CA ARG A 83 -17.47 -9.60 7.30
C ARG A 83 -16.32 -10.01 8.22
N GLU A 84 -16.67 -10.64 9.31
CA GLU A 84 -15.70 -11.22 10.23
C GLU A 84 -15.09 -12.52 9.67
N ILE A 85 -13.77 -12.56 9.61
CA ILE A 85 -12.99 -13.71 9.09
C ILE A 85 -12.48 -14.58 10.23
N LEU A 86 -11.93 -13.97 11.29
CA LEU A 86 -11.57 -14.69 12.51
C LEU A 86 -12.58 -14.36 13.58
N LYS A 87 -13.15 -15.41 14.19
CA LYS A 87 -14.30 -15.33 15.11
C LYS A 87 -13.94 -15.92 16.46
N GLY A 88 -13.05 -15.24 17.21
CA GLY A 88 -12.61 -15.72 18.49
C GLY A 88 -11.71 -16.95 18.37
N ILE A 89 -10.55 -16.79 17.73
CA ILE A 89 -9.57 -17.86 17.56
C ILE A 89 -8.67 -17.96 18.78
N ASP A 90 -8.61 -19.16 19.34
CA ASP A 90 -7.65 -19.57 20.35
C ASP A 90 -6.68 -20.57 19.72
N LEU A 91 -5.39 -20.32 19.81
CA LEU A 91 -4.36 -21.15 19.22
C LEU A 91 -3.05 -21.02 20.02
N ASP A 92 -2.48 -22.16 20.40
CA ASP A 92 -1.16 -22.22 21.01
C ASP A 92 -0.21 -23.01 20.10
N VAL A 93 0.93 -22.39 19.78
CA VAL A 93 2.01 -22.98 19.00
C VAL A 93 3.24 -23.02 19.89
N PRO A 94 3.59 -24.20 20.46
CA PRO A 94 4.77 -24.31 21.29
C PRO A 94 6.06 -24.00 20.52
N ALA A 95 7.03 -23.45 21.22
CA ALA A 95 8.34 -23.15 20.65
C ALA A 95 8.99 -24.39 19.99
N GLY A 96 9.53 -24.22 18.78
CA GLY A 96 10.18 -25.30 18.03
C GLY A 96 9.23 -26.39 17.48
N SER A 97 7.90 -26.20 17.60
CA SER A 97 6.93 -27.16 17.07
C SER A 97 6.64 -26.90 15.58
N PHE A 98 6.13 -27.97 14.90
CA PHE A 98 5.56 -27.89 13.57
C PHE A 98 4.04 -27.99 13.67
N VAL A 99 3.33 -26.96 13.23
CA VAL A 99 1.88 -26.88 13.29
C VAL A 99 1.31 -26.68 11.90
N SER A 100 0.25 -27.45 11.55
CA SER A 100 -0.44 -27.34 10.29
C SER A 100 -1.82 -26.71 10.47
N LEU A 101 -2.10 -25.64 9.73
CA LEU A 101 -3.41 -24.99 9.67
C LEU A 101 -4.21 -25.59 8.50
N VAL A 102 -5.26 -26.35 8.80
CA VAL A 102 -6.11 -27.03 7.82
C VAL A 102 -7.51 -26.43 7.84
N GLY A 103 -8.16 -26.36 6.69
CA GLY A 103 -9.52 -25.85 6.58
C GLY A 103 -9.86 -25.44 5.15
N GLU A 104 -11.12 -25.11 4.90
CA GLU A 104 -11.64 -24.68 3.62
C GLU A 104 -10.97 -23.41 3.09
N SER A 105 -11.12 -23.13 1.79
CA SER A 105 -10.65 -21.88 1.21
C SER A 105 -11.44 -20.70 1.81
N GLY A 106 -10.72 -19.67 2.27
CA GLY A 106 -11.35 -18.49 2.87
C GLY A 106 -11.62 -18.58 4.39
N CYS A 107 -11.29 -19.69 5.08
CA CYS A 107 -11.50 -19.83 6.52
C CYS A 107 -10.52 -19.03 7.42
N GLY A 108 -9.64 -18.21 6.85
CA GLY A 108 -8.77 -17.31 7.63
C GLY A 108 -7.30 -17.75 7.79
N LYS A 109 -6.85 -18.87 7.21
CA LYS A 109 -5.43 -19.33 7.30
C LYS A 109 -4.41 -18.25 6.89
N SER A 110 -4.63 -17.64 5.74
CA SER A 110 -3.78 -16.56 5.23
C SER A 110 -3.91 -15.27 6.05
N THR A 111 -5.03 -15.08 6.73
CA THR A 111 -5.27 -13.95 7.63
C THR A 111 -4.43 -14.09 8.90
N ILE A 112 -4.38 -15.31 9.49
CA ILE A 112 -3.51 -15.61 10.64
C ILE A 112 -2.04 -15.34 10.28
N ALA A 113 -1.57 -15.85 9.13
CA ALA A 113 -0.23 -15.59 8.65
C ALA A 113 0.03 -14.07 8.40
N GLY A 114 -0.98 -13.36 7.87
CA GLY A 114 -0.91 -11.91 7.66
C GLY A 114 -0.84 -11.11 8.97
N ILE A 115 -1.50 -11.57 10.01
CA ILE A 115 -1.41 -10.95 11.35
C ILE A 115 -0.02 -11.18 11.95
N LEU A 116 0.48 -12.41 11.93
CA LEU A 116 1.80 -12.76 12.47
C LEU A 116 2.95 -12.01 11.78
N THR A 117 2.80 -11.68 10.51
CA THR A 117 3.79 -10.88 9.77
C THR A 117 3.61 -9.36 9.94
N GLY A 118 2.70 -8.93 10.79
CA GLY A 118 2.42 -7.51 11.02
C GLY A 118 1.67 -6.78 9.91
N LYS A 119 1.24 -7.50 8.85
CA LYS A 119 0.49 -6.93 7.74
C LYS A 119 -0.92 -6.50 8.15
N ASN A 120 -1.57 -7.29 9.00
CA ASN A 120 -2.92 -7.06 9.50
C ASN A 120 -2.85 -6.73 10.99
N ARG A 121 -2.84 -5.45 11.34
CA ARG A 121 -2.66 -5.00 12.75
C ARG A 121 -3.96 -4.68 13.47
N GLU A 122 -5.06 -4.53 12.74
CA GLU A 122 -6.37 -4.17 13.29
C GLU A 122 -7.18 -5.41 13.70
N PHE A 123 -6.65 -6.18 14.65
CA PHE A 123 -7.37 -7.30 15.26
C PHE A 123 -7.81 -6.97 16.68
N SER A 124 -8.83 -7.65 17.20
CA SER A 124 -9.17 -7.67 18.63
C SER A 124 -8.75 -8.99 19.26
N GLY A 125 -8.71 -9.04 20.59
CA GLY A 125 -8.09 -10.15 21.32
C GLY A 125 -6.60 -9.94 21.53
N GLU A 126 -5.91 -10.98 22.00
CA GLU A 126 -4.49 -10.93 22.33
C GLU A 126 -3.69 -11.94 21.53
N ILE A 127 -2.51 -11.53 21.06
CA ILE A 127 -1.53 -12.39 20.39
C ILE A 127 -0.18 -12.12 21.01
N HIS A 128 0.50 -13.19 21.44
CA HIS A 128 1.84 -13.10 21.99
C HIS A 128 2.83 -13.93 21.16
N ILE A 129 4.05 -13.44 21.05
CA ILE A 129 5.20 -14.16 20.48
C ILE A 129 6.32 -14.12 21.51
N GLY A 130 6.76 -15.28 22.00
CA GLY A 130 7.75 -15.35 23.08
C GLY A 130 7.32 -14.62 24.35
N GLY A 131 6.03 -14.65 24.67
CA GLY A 131 5.43 -13.93 25.80
C GLY A 131 5.29 -12.41 25.62
N VAL A 132 5.69 -11.84 24.47
CA VAL A 132 5.56 -10.40 24.17
C VAL A 132 4.31 -10.15 23.33
N PRO A 133 3.41 -9.23 23.72
CA PRO A 133 2.23 -8.88 22.91
C PRO A 133 2.65 -8.40 21.52
N LEU A 134 2.08 -8.97 20.47
CA LEU A 134 2.41 -8.67 19.07
C LEU A 134 2.32 -7.17 18.72
N ARG A 135 1.38 -6.47 19.35
CA ARG A 135 1.18 -5.02 19.16
C ARG A 135 2.35 -4.18 19.67
N ASP A 136 3.07 -4.71 20.66
CA ASP A 136 4.19 -4.03 21.32
C ASP A 136 5.53 -4.35 20.64
N VAL A 137 5.56 -5.36 19.75
CA VAL A 137 6.80 -5.77 19.05
C VAL A 137 7.15 -4.75 17.97
N ARG A 138 8.43 -4.36 17.94
CA ARG A 138 8.98 -3.53 16.87
C ARG A 138 8.90 -4.25 15.52
N GLU A 139 8.66 -3.49 14.46
CA GLU A 139 8.49 -4.06 13.12
C GLU A 139 9.77 -4.73 12.59
N ASP A 140 10.92 -4.10 12.81
CA ASP A 140 12.23 -4.67 12.42
C ASP A 140 12.56 -5.96 13.17
N GLU A 141 12.18 -6.07 14.44
CA GLU A 141 12.31 -7.30 15.24
C GLU A 141 11.37 -8.40 14.73
N LEU A 142 10.13 -8.05 14.44
CA LEU A 142 9.16 -8.99 13.89
C LEU A 142 9.66 -9.57 12.55
N MET A 143 10.19 -8.73 11.66
CA MET A 143 10.74 -9.15 10.36
C MET A 143 11.97 -10.04 10.49
N LYS A 144 12.77 -9.93 11.57
CA LYS A 144 13.93 -10.82 11.82
C LYS A 144 13.50 -12.23 12.25
N HIS A 145 12.37 -12.34 12.97
CA HIS A 145 11.96 -13.60 13.60
C HIS A 145 10.83 -14.31 12.83
N VAL A 146 10.02 -13.58 12.07
CA VAL A 146 8.85 -14.13 11.36
C VAL A 146 9.04 -14.02 9.86
N VAL A 147 9.12 -15.17 9.18
CA VAL A 147 9.28 -15.24 7.72
C VAL A 147 8.08 -15.94 7.11
N LEU A 148 7.47 -15.32 6.10
CA LEU A 148 6.36 -15.88 5.35
C LEU A 148 6.79 -16.27 3.93
N VAL A 149 6.84 -17.56 3.65
CA VAL A 149 7.08 -18.08 2.29
C VAL A 149 5.75 -18.29 1.59
N ARG A 150 5.56 -17.64 0.44
CA ARG A 150 4.33 -17.73 -0.38
C ARG A 150 4.58 -18.52 -1.65
N HIS A 151 3.53 -19.12 -2.20
CA HIS A 151 3.57 -19.85 -3.48
C HIS A 151 3.88 -18.95 -4.69
N ASN A 152 3.61 -17.64 -4.60
CA ASN A 152 3.83 -16.64 -5.65
C ASN A 152 5.03 -15.72 -5.32
N SER A 153 6.05 -16.24 -4.65
CA SER A 153 7.29 -15.50 -4.42
C SER A 153 7.96 -15.17 -5.75
N TYR A 154 8.35 -13.91 -5.91
CA TYR A 154 9.02 -13.44 -7.12
C TYR A 154 10.54 -13.57 -6.96
N LEU A 155 11.19 -14.10 -7.98
CA LEU A 155 12.65 -14.12 -8.08
C LEU A 155 13.09 -13.10 -9.13
N PHE A 156 14.02 -12.25 -8.76
CA PHE A 156 14.64 -11.32 -9.69
C PHE A 156 15.58 -12.05 -10.65
N LYS A 157 15.78 -11.47 -11.82
CA LYS A 157 16.72 -12.01 -12.81
C LYS A 157 18.14 -11.97 -12.24
N GLY A 158 18.73 -13.15 -12.03
CA GLY A 158 20.06 -13.32 -11.45
C GLY A 158 20.22 -14.72 -10.89
N THR A 159 21.26 -14.95 -10.12
CA THR A 159 21.51 -16.21 -9.43
C THR A 159 20.62 -16.35 -8.19
N VAL A 160 20.50 -17.57 -7.67
CA VAL A 160 19.81 -17.84 -6.40
C VAL A 160 20.50 -17.10 -5.25
N GLU A 161 21.83 -17.09 -5.24
CA GLU A 161 22.65 -16.39 -4.24
C GLU A 161 22.35 -14.88 -4.23
N GLU A 162 22.33 -14.22 -5.40
CA GLU A 162 21.99 -12.80 -5.51
C GLU A 162 20.61 -12.51 -4.94
N ASN A 163 19.61 -13.35 -5.24
CA ASN A 163 18.27 -13.20 -4.71
C ASN A 163 18.20 -13.36 -3.18
N LEU A 164 18.95 -14.31 -2.62
CA LEU A 164 19.02 -14.49 -1.17
C LEU A 164 19.75 -13.34 -0.48
N ARG A 165 20.85 -12.84 -1.06
CA ARG A 165 21.61 -11.72 -0.52
C ARG A 165 20.87 -10.37 -0.59
N MET A 166 19.83 -10.24 -1.43
CA MET A 166 18.96 -9.07 -1.39
C MET A 166 18.24 -8.91 -0.05
N ALA A 167 17.86 -10.02 0.58
CA ALA A 167 17.20 -10.00 1.90
C ALA A 167 18.21 -9.88 3.06
N LYS A 168 19.40 -10.48 2.90
CA LYS A 168 20.48 -10.47 3.91
C LYS A 168 21.84 -10.39 3.23
N PRO A 169 22.39 -9.17 3.03
CA PRO A 169 23.66 -8.97 2.32
C PRO A 169 24.85 -9.74 2.94
N ASP A 170 24.84 -9.90 4.26
CA ASP A 170 25.91 -10.55 5.03
C ASP A 170 25.70 -12.07 5.22
N ALA A 171 24.79 -12.68 4.45
CA ALA A 171 24.58 -14.12 4.54
C ALA A 171 25.84 -14.86 4.07
N THR A 172 26.37 -15.71 4.93
CA THR A 172 27.49 -16.60 4.62
C THR A 172 26.99 -17.92 4.04
N GLU A 173 27.75 -18.50 3.13
CA GLU A 173 27.52 -19.88 2.70
C GLU A 173 27.77 -20.84 3.90
N VAL A 174 26.84 -21.77 4.11
CA VAL A 174 26.95 -22.83 5.11
C VAL A 174 27.34 -24.11 4.42
#